data_636499534af7d37e49d083537f2b0aaa
#
_entry.id   636499534af7d37e49d083537f2b0aaa
#
_cell.length_a   1.000
_cell.length_b   1.000
_cell.length_c   1.000
_cell.angle_alpha   90.00
_cell.angle_beta   90.00
_cell.angle_gamma   90.00
#
_symmetry.space_group_name_H-M   'P 1'
#
loop_
_entity.id
_entity.type
_entity.pdbx_description
1 polymer ?
#
loop_
_entity_poly.entity_id
_entity_poly.type
_entity_poly.pdbx_seq_one_letter_code
_entity_poly.pdbx_strand_id
1 'polypeptide(L)'
;GATWANLLKNGTALDAGNYVMVTGTRLANGGVLSQLTFFTIKPGETTTVDLVMRESKDDIQVIGNFNSESTYKPIDSDELKSILATTGRGYYIVAVLGAGQEPTNHALRDIAALGKEFDEWGRGIVLLFPNEEQYKKFRPQEFPGLPATITYGIDVDGSIQKQIAEGMKLSNKTILPMFIIGDTFNRVVFVSQGYTIGLGEQLMKVIHKL
;
A
#
# COMPACT_ATOMS: atom_id res chain seq x y z
N GLY A 1 0.85 -24.08 15.24
CA GLY A 1 -0.31 -23.44 14.65
C GLY A 1 -1.13 -24.45 13.88
N ALA A 2 -2.45 -24.32 13.90
CA ALA A 2 -3.34 -25.18 13.13
C ALA A 2 -3.06 -24.99 11.64
N THR A 3 -2.85 -26.09 10.94
CA THR A 3 -2.74 -26.05 9.48
C THR A 3 -4.10 -25.70 8.86
N TRP A 4 -4.11 -25.04 7.71
CA TRP A 4 -5.34 -24.76 6.95
C TRP A 4 -6.23 -25.99 6.76
N ALA A 5 -5.63 -27.15 6.51
CA ALA A 5 -6.35 -28.40 6.35
C ALA A 5 -7.12 -28.80 7.62
N ASN A 6 -6.58 -28.53 8.81
CA ASN A 6 -7.27 -28.76 10.08
C ASN A 6 -8.40 -27.79 10.34
N LEU A 7 -8.20 -26.51 10.05
CA LEU A 7 -9.23 -25.46 10.18
C LEU A 7 -10.42 -25.73 9.26
N LEU A 8 -10.17 -26.13 8.02
CA LEU A 8 -11.22 -26.46 7.05
C LEU A 8 -12.00 -27.74 7.39
N LYS A 9 -11.35 -28.72 8.05
CA LYS A 9 -11.99 -29.98 8.44
C LYS A 9 -12.74 -29.91 9.76
N ASN A 10 -12.12 -29.29 10.77
CA ASN A 10 -12.54 -29.43 12.16
C ASN A 10 -13.04 -28.13 12.77
N GLY A 11 -12.91 -27.01 12.07
CA GLY A 11 -13.19 -25.69 12.61
C GLY A 11 -12.22 -25.30 13.75
N THR A 12 -12.53 -24.21 14.41
CA THR A 12 -11.83 -23.76 15.62
C THR A 12 -12.80 -23.00 16.52
N ALA A 13 -12.53 -23.04 17.82
CA ALA A 13 -13.28 -22.24 18.78
C ALA A 13 -12.75 -20.81 18.77
N LEU A 14 -13.66 -19.85 18.72
CA LEU A 14 -13.37 -18.42 18.82
C LEU A 14 -14.31 -17.80 19.87
N ASP A 15 -13.85 -16.74 20.51
CA ASP A 15 -14.69 -15.97 21.41
C ASP A 15 -15.82 -15.27 20.63
N ALA A 16 -16.90 -14.95 21.31
CA ALA A 16 -18.00 -14.21 20.70
C ALA A 16 -17.52 -12.83 20.21
N GLY A 17 -17.85 -12.46 18.97
CA GLY A 17 -17.42 -11.19 18.38
C GLY A 17 -17.55 -11.14 16.87
N ASN A 18 -17.15 -10.01 16.31
CA ASN A 18 -17.10 -9.80 14.88
C ASN A 18 -15.69 -10.08 14.36
N TYR A 19 -15.61 -10.86 13.30
CA TYR A 19 -14.36 -11.30 12.71
C TYR A 19 -14.30 -10.98 11.22
N VAL A 20 -13.08 -10.86 10.74
CA VAL A 20 -12.78 -10.86 9.31
C VAL A 20 -11.76 -11.95 9.03
N MET A 21 -12.08 -12.82 8.09
CA MET A 21 -11.14 -13.80 7.56
C MET A 21 -10.57 -13.28 6.25
N VAL A 22 -9.25 -13.25 6.18
CA VAL A 22 -8.52 -12.94 4.97
C VAL A 22 -7.97 -14.25 4.42
N THR A 23 -8.44 -14.62 3.23
CA THR A 23 -7.91 -15.78 2.51
C THR A 23 -7.17 -15.35 1.27
N GLY A 24 -6.06 -15.97 0.99
CA GLY A 24 -5.29 -15.71 -0.22
C GLY A 24 -4.48 -16.92 -0.64
N THR A 25 -4.40 -17.15 -1.93
CA THR A 25 -3.51 -18.16 -2.52
C THR A 25 -2.79 -17.59 -3.73
N ARG A 26 -1.54 -17.98 -3.91
CA ARG A 26 -0.78 -17.65 -5.12
C ARG A 26 -1.12 -18.64 -6.22
N LEU A 27 -1.39 -18.13 -7.38
CA LEU A 27 -1.53 -18.90 -8.60
C LEU A 27 -0.15 -19.15 -9.26
N ALA A 28 -0.07 -20.18 -10.08
CA ALA A 28 1.17 -20.51 -10.80
C ALA A 28 1.64 -19.39 -11.75
N ASN A 29 0.72 -18.58 -12.25
CA ASN A 29 1.00 -17.41 -13.11
C ASN A 29 1.43 -16.15 -12.33
N GLY A 30 1.60 -16.24 -10.99
CA GLY A 30 1.93 -15.11 -10.12
C GLY A 30 0.73 -14.28 -9.67
N GLY A 31 -0.47 -14.57 -10.14
CA GLY A 31 -1.72 -13.98 -9.65
C GLY A 31 -2.04 -14.41 -8.23
N VAL A 32 -2.95 -13.72 -7.59
CA VAL A 32 -3.46 -14.08 -6.27
C VAL A 32 -4.97 -14.08 -6.29
N LEU A 33 -5.53 -15.16 -5.79
CA LEU A 33 -6.91 -15.20 -5.35
C LEU A 33 -6.96 -14.68 -3.92
N SER A 34 -7.77 -13.68 -3.65
CA SER A 34 -7.96 -13.17 -2.30
C SER A 34 -9.42 -12.86 -2.03
N GLN A 35 -9.82 -13.01 -0.77
CA GLN A 35 -11.15 -12.67 -0.31
C GLN A 35 -11.14 -12.21 1.12
N LEU A 36 -11.98 -11.21 1.42
CA LEU A 36 -12.36 -10.82 2.77
C LEU A 36 -13.73 -11.38 3.06
N THR A 37 -13.85 -12.17 4.12
CA THR A 37 -15.14 -12.71 4.58
C THR A 37 -15.40 -12.22 5.98
N PHE A 38 -16.46 -11.42 6.15
CA PHE A 38 -16.90 -10.91 7.45
C PHE A 38 -17.92 -11.88 8.05
N PHE A 39 -17.76 -12.20 9.34
CA PHE A 39 -18.71 -13.08 10.05
C PHE A 39 -18.76 -12.74 11.53
N THR A 40 -19.81 -13.17 12.19
CA THR A 40 -20.01 -12.96 13.62
C THR A 40 -20.10 -14.31 14.33
N ILE A 41 -19.34 -14.46 15.40
CA ILE A 41 -19.47 -15.59 16.33
C ILE A 41 -20.38 -15.16 17.48
N LYS A 42 -21.42 -15.95 17.72
CA LYS A 42 -22.30 -15.78 18.88
C LYS A 42 -21.99 -16.83 19.96
N PRO A 43 -22.22 -16.51 21.24
CA PRO A 43 -21.94 -17.44 22.33
C PRO A 43 -22.73 -18.76 22.16
N GLY A 44 -22.02 -19.89 22.23
CA GLY A 44 -22.63 -21.22 22.16
C GLY A 44 -23.17 -21.65 20.79
N GLU A 45 -22.95 -20.86 19.74
CA GLU A 45 -23.38 -21.18 18.38
C GLU A 45 -22.20 -21.62 17.50
N THR A 46 -22.48 -22.46 16.53
CA THR A 46 -21.53 -22.80 15.47
C THR A 46 -21.83 -21.95 14.24
N THR A 47 -20.83 -21.19 13.79
CA THR A 47 -20.91 -20.38 12.56
C THR A 47 -20.15 -21.10 11.45
N THR A 48 -20.84 -21.43 10.36
CA THR A 48 -20.21 -21.94 9.15
C THR A 48 -19.89 -20.79 8.21
N VAL A 49 -18.65 -20.73 7.77
CA VAL A 49 -18.18 -19.68 6.85
C VAL A 49 -17.80 -20.34 5.53
N ASP A 50 -18.56 -20.02 4.49
CA ASP A 50 -18.26 -20.49 3.14
C ASP A 50 -17.17 -19.60 2.50
N LEU A 51 -16.07 -20.22 2.15
CA LEU A 51 -14.94 -19.55 1.47
C LEU A 51 -15.09 -19.72 -0.03
N VAL A 52 -15.57 -18.67 -0.69
CA VAL A 52 -15.61 -18.62 -2.15
C VAL A 52 -14.41 -17.83 -2.64
N MET A 53 -13.39 -18.53 -3.11
CA MET A 53 -12.23 -17.91 -3.74
C MET A 53 -12.62 -17.45 -5.15
N ARG A 54 -12.59 -16.14 -5.40
CA ARG A 54 -12.86 -15.56 -6.71
C ARG A 54 -11.55 -15.14 -7.34
N GLU A 55 -11.34 -15.58 -8.56
CA GLU A 55 -10.28 -15.05 -9.40
C GLU A 55 -10.59 -13.58 -9.70
N SER A 56 -9.60 -12.69 -9.47
CA SER A 56 -9.74 -11.32 -9.96
C SER A 56 -9.84 -11.37 -11.48
N LYS A 57 -10.90 -10.83 -12.05
CA LYS A 57 -11.14 -10.88 -13.50
C LYS A 57 -10.18 -10.01 -14.31
N ASP A 58 -9.47 -9.12 -13.64
CA ASP A 58 -8.46 -8.27 -14.26
C ASP A 58 -7.07 -8.83 -13.93
N ASP A 59 -6.30 -9.17 -14.94
CA ASP A 59 -4.90 -9.55 -14.84
C ASP A 59 -4.09 -8.37 -14.30
N ILE A 60 -4.00 -8.30 -12.98
CA ILE A 60 -3.11 -7.36 -12.31
C ILE A 60 -1.70 -7.90 -12.45
N GLN A 61 -0.92 -7.24 -13.27
CA GLN A 61 0.46 -7.63 -13.48
C GLN A 61 1.29 -7.28 -12.24
N VAL A 62 1.90 -8.30 -11.62
CA VAL A 62 2.91 -8.10 -10.58
C VAL A 62 4.22 -7.69 -11.24
N ILE A 63 4.71 -6.50 -10.91
CA ILE A 63 5.93 -5.91 -11.49
C ILE A 63 7.16 -6.34 -10.69
N GLY A 64 7.02 -6.53 -9.38
CA GLY A 64 8.11 -6.89 -8.49
C GLY A 64 7.67 -7.06 -7.05
N ASN A 65 8.62 -6.97 -6.13
CA ASN A 65 8.38 -7.17 -4.71
C ASN A 65 8.87 -5.97 -3.90
N PHE A 66 8.14 -5.67 -2.82
CA PHE A 66 8.50 -4.67 -1.84
C PHE A 66 8.20 -5.23 -0.44
N ASN A 67 9.15 -5.13 0.48
CA ASN A 67 8.90 -5.60 1.85
C ASN A 67 7.97 -4.63 2.58
N SER A 68 6.72 -5.02 2.76
CA SER A 68 5.70 -4.23 3.44
C SER A 68 5.97 -4.01 4.94
N GLU A 69 6.88 -4.78 5.54
CA GLU A 69 7.37 -4.54 6.90
C GLU A 69 8.47 -3.47 6.97
N SER A 70 8.86 -2.89 5.84
CA SER A 70 9.84 -1.79 5.79
C SER A 70 9.40 -0.62 6.66
N THR A 71 10.38 0.01 7.30
CA THR A 71 10.13 1.07 8.26
C THR A 71 10.58 2.43 7.76
N TYR A 72 9.91 3.44 8.25
CA TYR A 72 10.23 4.84 8.03
C TYR A 72 10.10 5.61 9.35
N LYS A 73 10.74 6.79 9.44
CA LYS A 73 10.56 7.71 10.57
C LYS A 73 9.40 8.66 10.27
N PRO A 74 8.28 8.61 11.01
CA PRO A 74 7.22 9.61 10.86
C PRO A 74 7.71 11.01 11.23
N ILE A 75 7.12 12.03 10.63
CA ILE A 75 7.54 13.42 10.82
C ILE A 75 7.43 13.88 12.27
N ASP A 76 6.36 13.50 12.95
CA ASP A 76 6.07 13.96 14.33
C ASP A 76 6.51 12.95 15.41
N SER A 77 7.41 12.03 15.07
CA SER A 77 7.86 10.97 15.99
C SER A 77 9.32 10.65 15.76
N ASP A 78 10.03 10.31 16.83
CA ASP A 78 11.39 9.77 16.75
C ASP A 78 11.41 8.24 16.57
N GLU A 79 10.24 7.59 16.71
CA GLU A 79 10.11 6.15 16.58
C GLU A 79 9.94 5.74 15.13
N LEU A 80 10.61 4.65 14.74
CA LEU A 80 10.38 4.01 13.44
C LEU A 80 9.02 3.30 13.45
N LYS A 81 8.26 3.46 12.38
CA LYS A 81 6.98 2.76 12.17
C LYS A 81 7.03 1.92 10.92
N SER A 82 6.44 0.73 11.00
CA SER A 82 6.21 -0.09 9.82
C SER A 82 5.21 0.58 8.88
N ILE A 83 5.41 0.42 7.58
CA ILE A 83 4.45 0.85 6.56
C ILE A 83 3.10 0.18 6.80
N LEU A 84 3.06 -1.10 7.18
CA LEU A 84 1.84 -1.82 7.50
C LEU A 84 1.07 -1.25 8.69
N ALA A 85 1.78 -0.69 9.68
CA ALA A 85 1.14 -0.10 10.86
C ALA A 85 0.28 1.11 10.51
N THR A 86 0.63 1.84 9.45
CA THR A 86 -0.09 3.04 9.01
C THR A 86 -1.05 2.80 7.84
N THR A 87 -0.77 1.80 7.01
CA THR A 87 -1.58 1.52 5.82
C THR A 87 -2.66 0.48 6.04
N GLY A 88 -2.56 -0.30 7.13
CA GLY A 88 -3.46 -1.42 7.37
C GLY A 88 -3.23 -2.57 6.38
N ARG A 89 -4.23 -3.45 6.29
CA ARG A 89 -4.19 -4.61 5.37
C ARG A 89 -4.72 -4.25 3.99
N GLY A 90 -4.10 -4.79 2.96
CA GLY A 90 -4.51 -4.62 1.57
C GLY A 90 -3.47 -3.87 0.74
N TYR A 91 -3.93 -3.06 -0.21
CA TYR A 91 -3.05 -2.25 -1.04
C TYR A 91 -2.71 -0.91 -0.37
N TYR A 92 -1.57 -0.36 -0.73
CA TYR A 92 -1.08 0.93 -0.24
C TYR A 92 -0.24 1.63 -1.31
N ILE A 93 -0.07 2.94 -1.16
CA ILE A 93 0.87 3.73 -1.97
C ILE A 93 2.05 4.11 -1.09
N VAL A 94 3.26 3.92 -1.61
CA VAL A 94 4.48 4.49 -1.04
C VAL A 94 5.17 5.31 -2.11
N ALA A 95 5.59 6.52 -1.73
CA ALA A 95 6.38 7.37 -2.61
C ALA A 95 7.57 7.97 -1.88
N VAL A 96 8.67 8.17 -2.59
CA VAL A 96 9.80 8.99 -2.16
C VAL A 96 9.84 10.24 -3.03
N LEU A 97 9.84 11.40 -2.39
CA LEU A 97 9.65 12.71 -3.02
C LEU A 97 10.94 13.54 -2.97
N GLY A 98 11.18 14.32 -4.01
CA GLY A 98 12.17 15.40 -3.99
C GLY A 98 11.50 16.75 -3.74
N ALA A 99 11.46 17.22 -2.49
CA ALA A 99 10.77 18.45 -2.13
C ALA A 99 11.32 19.68 -2.90
N GLY A 100 10.42 20.52 -3.39
CA GLY A 100 10.75 21.71 -4.15
C GLY A 100 11.22 21.44 -5.58
N GLN A 101 11.27 20.20 -6.02
CA GLN A 101 11.57 19.85 -7.41
C GLN A 101 10.29 19.85 -8.24
N GLU A 102 10.36 20.38 -9.47
CA GLU A 102 9.21 20.46 -10.38
C GLU A 102 8.52 19.11 -10.62
N PRO A 103 9.23 17.99 -10.85
CA PRO A 103 8.57 16.70 -11.02
C PRO A 103 7.74 16.27 -9.82
N THR A 104 8.23 16.50 -8.60
CA THR A 104 7.49 16.22 -7.36
C THR A 104 6.28 17.14 -7.22
N ASN A 105 6.44 18.44 -7.52
CA ASN A 105 5.35 19.39 -7.44
C ASN A 105 4.20 19.03 -8.41
N HIS A 106 4.52 18.62 -9.63
CA HIS A 106 3.53 18.15 -10.58
C HIS A 106 2.81 16.90 -10.10
N ALA A 107 3.55 15.92 -9.57
CA ALA A 107 2.96 14.70 -9.02
C ALA A 107 2.01 14.99 -7.85
N LEU A 108 2.39 15.89 -6.95
CA LEU A 108 1.53 16.28 -5.82
C LEU A 108 0.27 17.04 -6.26
N ARG A 109 0.36 17.88 -7.30
CA ARG A 109 -0.82 18.54 -7.87
C ARG A 109 -1.77 17.55 -8.52
N ASP A 110 -1.27 16.56 -9.23
CA ASP A 110 -2.08 15.48 -9.81
C ASP A 110 -2.84 14.70 -8.72
N ILE A 111 -2.14 14.35 -7.62
CA ILE A 111 -2.76 13.65 -6.49
C ILE A 111 -3.79 14.55 -5.79
N ALA A 112 -3.47 15.82 -5.58
CA ALA A 112 -4.38 16.78 -4.95
C ALA A 112 -5.65 17.00 -5.78
N ALA A 113 -5.56 17.00 -7.10
CA ALA A 113 -6.70 17.10 -8.00
C ALA A 113 -7.68 15.92 -7.87
N LEU A 114 -7.20 14.76 -7.45
CA LEU A 114 -7.97 13.52 -7.23
C LEU A 114 -8.08 13.16 -5.75
N GLY A 115 -7.91 14.14 -4.87
CA GLY A 115 -7.84 13.90 -3.42
C GLY A 115 -9.06 13.21 -2.84
N LYS A 116 -10.27 13.53 -3.33
CA LYS A 116 -11.51 12.89 -2.91
C LYS A 116 -11.54 11.41 -3.27
N GLU A 117 -11.14 11.06 -4.47
CA GLU A 117 -11.10 9.70 -4.97
C GLU A 117 -10.09 8.86 -4.17
N PHE A 118 -8.95 9.44 -3.81
CA PHE A 118 -7.97 8.79 -2.92
C PHE A 118 -8.53 8.60 -1.50
N ASP A 119 -9.24 9.58 -0.95
CA ASP A 119 -9.89 9.46 0.35
C ASP A 119 -11.03 8.41 0.33
N GLU A 120 -11.79 8.33 -0.74
CA GLU A 120 -12.83 7.30 -0.94
C GLU A 120 -12.21 5.89 -1.06
N TRP A 121 -11.04 5.77 -1.67
CA TRP A 121 -10.30 4.51 -1.69
C TRP A 121 -9.93 4.06 -0.27
N GLY A 122 -9.66 4.98 0.65
CA GLY A 122 -9.53 4.73 2.07
C GLY A 122 -8.32 3.88 2.48
N ARG A 123 -7.32 3.73 1.60
CA ARG A 123 -6.08 3.00 1.89
C ARG A 123 -4.95 3.94 2.23
N GLY A 124 -3.90 3.40 2.85
CA GLY A 124 -2.75 4.19 3.27
C GLY A 124 -1.93 4.73 2.09
N ILE A 125 -1.55 5.99 2.21
CA ILE A 125 -0.61 6.67 1.33
C ILE A 125 0.53 7.18 2.19
N VAL A 126 1.73 6.68 1.96
CA VAL A 126 2.94 7.08 2.68
C VAL A 126 3.84 7.88 1.74
N LEU A 127 3.99 9.16 2.03
CA LEU A 127 4.88 10.05 1.28
C LEU A 127 6.14 10.31 2.11
N LEU A 128 7.28 9.92 1.56
CA LEU A 128 8.57 9.96 2.23
C LEU A 128 9.48 11.00 1.60
N PHE A 129 10.27 11.63 2.43
CA PHE A 129 11.35 12.52 2.01
C PHE A 129 12.70 11.85 2.29
N PRO A 130 13.74 12.08 1.48
CA PRO A 130 15.05 11.47 1.69
C PRO A 130 15.70 11.84 3.05
N ASN A 131 15.38 13.01 3.58
CA ASN A 131 15.87 13.51 4.86
C ASN A 131 15.03 14.68 5.39
N GLU A 132 15.30 15.10 6.62
CA GLU A 132 14.58 16.22 7.27
C GLU A 132 14.76 17.56 6.54
N GLU A 133 15.91 17.80 5.93
CA GLU A 133 16.16 19.04 5.18
C GLU A 133 15.22 19.13 3.98
N GLN A 134 15.02 18.03 3.28
CA GLN A 134 14.06 17.94 2.18
C GLN A 134 12.63 18.15 2.69
N TYR A 135 12.26 17.55 3.79
CA TYR A 135 10.93 17.78 4.38
C TYR A 135 10.69 19.24 4.73
N LYS A 136 11.67 19.93 5.32
CA LYS A 136 11.56 21.35 5.67
C LYS A 136 11.29 22.27 4.47
N LYS A 137 11.59 21.83 3.26
CA LYS A 137 11.27 22.53 2.01
C LYS A 137 9.84 22.28 1.53
N PHE A 138 9.20 21.23 2.03
CA PHE A 138 7.84 20.88 1.67
C PHE A 138 6.83 21.84 2.28
N ARG A 139 5.87 22.26 1.47
CA ARG A 139 4.79 23.19 1.84
C ARG A 139 3.44 22.57 1.44
N PRO A 140 2.80 21.80 2.32
CA PRO A 140 1.52 21.14 1.99
C PRO A 140 0.44 22.14 1.59
N GLN A 141 0.52 23.38 2.04
CA GLN A 141 -0.41 24.45 1.68
C GLN A 141 -0.38 24.81 0.19
N GLU A 142 0.71 24.50 -0.50
CA GLU A 142 0.83 24.70 -1.96
C GLU A 142 0.09 23.64 -2.78
N PHE A 143 -0.41 22.59 -2.10
CA PHE A 143 -1.12 21.47 -2.70
C PHE A 143 -2.50 21.26 -2.04
N PRO A 144 -3.42 22.25 -2.14
CA PRO A 144 -4.75 22.12 -1.56
C PRO A 144 -5.49 20.95 -2.21
N GLY A 145 -6.13 20.12 -1.41
CA GLY A 145 -6.84 18.93 -1.86
C GLY A 145 -6.06 17.61 -1.74
N LEU A 146 -4.84 17.63 -1.20
CA LEU A 146 -4.15 16.36 -0.88
C LEU A 146 -5.03 15.49 0.05
N PRO A 147 -5.05 14.16 -0.16
CA PRO A 147 -5.84 13.25 0.65
C PRO A 147 -5.54 13.34 2.14
N ALA A 148 -6.57 13.22 2.97
CA ALA A 148 -6.41 13.20 4.43
C ALA A 148 -5.74 11.91 4.94
N THR A 149 -5.74 10.86 4.12
CA THR A 149 -5.12 9.56 4.44
C THR A 149 -3.60 9.53 4.29
N ILE A 150 -2.98 10.63 3.87
CA ILE A 150 -1.53 10.70 3.70
C ILE A 150 -0.82 10.71 5.05
N THR A 151 0.19 9.84 5.16
CA THR A 151 1.19 9.87 6.24
C THR A 151 2.52 10.35 5.66
N TYR A 152 3.15 11.33 6.33
CA TYR A 152 4.45 11.85 5.93
C TYR A 152 5.56 11.26 6.80
N GLY A 153 6.70 10.99 6.19
CA GLY A 153 7.85 10.45 6.91
C GLY A 153 9.18 10.69 6.19
N ILE A 154 10.23 10.20 6.83
CA ILE A 154 11.61 10.25 6.32
C ILE A 154 12.04 8.82 5.95
N ASP A 155 12.55 8.66 4.76
CA ASP A 155 13.22 7.43 4.32
C ASP A 155 14.63 7.39 4.92
N VAL A 156 14.76 6.76 6.09
CA VAL A 156 16.02 6.72 6.82
C VAL A 156 17.07 5.95 6.00
N ASP A 157 18.21 6.59 5.77
CA ASP A 157 19.34 6.06 4.99
C ASP A 157 18.96 5.62 3.55
N GLY A 158 17.85 6.11 3.01
CA GLY A 158 17.36 5.75 1.69
C GLY A 158 17.00 4.27 1.56
N SER A 159 16.66 3.60 2.66
CA SER A 159 16.41 2.15 2.70
C SER A 159 15.20 1.76 1.87
N ILE A 160 14.14 2.54 1.92
CA ILE A 160 12.90 2.29 1.16
C ILE A 160 13.14 2.56 -0.33
N GLN A 161 13.81 3.65 -0.66
CA GLN A 161 14.19 3.96 -2.03
C GLN A 161 15.04 2.87 -2.67
N LYS A 162 16.03 2.33 -1.92
CA LYS A 162 16.84 1.20 -2.38
C LYS A 162 16.00 -0.04 -2.64
N GLN A 163 15.10 -0.39 -1.72
CA GLN A 163 14.21 -1.53 -1.89
C GLN A 163 13.33 -1.40 -3.13
N ILE A 164 12.78 -0.21 -3.39
CA ILE A 164 11.98 0.04 -4.59
C ILE A 164 12.84 -0.14 -5.84
N ALA A 165 14.03 0.45 -5.86
CA ALA A 165 14.93 0.35 -7.00
C ALA A 165 15.37 -1.09 -7.29
N GLU A 166 15.75 -1.84 -6.27
CA GLU A 166 16.17 -3.23 -6.38
C GLU A 166 15.01 -4.17 -6.69
N GLY A 167 13.90 -4.04 -5.98
CA GLY A 167 12.72 -4.89 -6.12
C GLY A 167 12.03 -4.74 -7.47
N MET A 168 12.11 -3.56 -8.10
CA MET A 168 11.54 -3.26 -9.42
C MET A 168 12.60 -3.27 -10.53
N LYS A 169 13.86 -3.59 -10.21
CA LYS A 169 14.97 -3.57 -11.17
C LYS A 169 15.09 -2.24 -11.93
N LEU A 170 14.90 -1.15 -11.20
CA LEU A 170 15.03 0.19 -11.76
C LEU A 170 16.50 0.51 -12.02
N SER A 171 16.75 1.54 -12.86
CA SER A 171 18.11 2.00 -13.11
C SER A 171 18.78 2.50 -11.84
N ASN A 172 20.10 2.39 -11.74
CA ASN A 172 20.90 2.84 -10.59
C ASN A 172 20.85 4.37 -10.35
N LYS A 173 20.21 5.13 -11.24
CA LYS A 173 20.00 6.56 -11.04
C LYS A 173 18.74 6.78 -10.25
N THR A 174 18.88 7.41 -9.10
CA THR A 174 17.75 7.90 -8.33
C THR A 174 17.07 9.05 -9.06
N ILE A 175 15.86 8.81 -9.54
CA ILE A 175 15.01 9.84 -10.16
C ILE A 175 13.75 9.95 -9.30
N LEU A 176 13.58 11.09 -8.64
CA LEU A 176 12.41 11.38 -7.83
C LEU A 176 11.37 12.20 -8.63
N PRO A 177 10.09 12.07 -8.32
CA PRO A 177 9.52 11.19 -7.30
C PRO A 177 9.49 9.72 -7.76
N MET A 178 9.52 8.80 -6.79
CA MET A 178 9.29 7.37 -7.03
C MET A 178 7.97 6.98 -6.38
N PHE A 179 7.10 6.28 -7.10
CA PHE A 179 5.82 5.79 -6.59
C PHE A 179 5.68 4.30 -6.81
N ILE A 180 5.15 3.61 -5.81
CA ILE A 180 4.67 2.24 -5.97
C ILE A 180 3.24 2.10 -5.44
N ILE A 181 2.49 1.17 -6.02
CA ILE A 181 1.33 0.55 -5.39
C ILE A 181 1.72 -0.88 -5.06
N GLY A 182 1.71 -1.20 -3.79
CA GLY A 182 2.04 -2.52 -3.26
C GLY A 182 0.94 -3.09 -2.40
N ASP A 183 1.10 -4.35 -1.99
CA ASP A 183 0.17 -5.03 -1.10
C ASP A 183 0.89 -5.70 0.08
N THR A 184 0.09 -6.15 1.04
CA THR A 184 0.57 -6.82 2.25
C THR A 184 1.19 -8.20 2.00
N PHE A 185 1.15 -8.68 0.75
CA PHE A 185 1.85 -9.90 0.30
C PHE A 185 3.19 -9.59 -0.37
N ASN A 186 3.71 -8.38 -0.20
CA ASN A 186 4.99 -7.91 -0.77
C ASN A 186 5.01 -7.85 -2.31
N ARG A 187 3.85 -7.71 -2.94
CA ARG A 187 3.75 -7.58 -4.39
C ARG A 187 3.56 -6.12 -4.77
N VAL A 188 4.19 -5.72 -5.85
CA VAL A 188 4.03 -4.39 -6.45
C VAL A 188 3.30 -4.52 -7.78
N VAL A 189 2.26 -3.73 -7.96
CA VAL A 189 1.41 -3.72 -9.15
C VAL A 189 1.54 -2.45 -9.97
N PHE A 190 2.21 -1.45 -9.44
CA PHE A 190 2.53 -0.20 -10.14
C PHE A 190 3.87 0.33 -9.65
N VAL A 191 4.65 0.86 -10.56
CA VAL A 191 5.88 1.61 -10.27
C VAL A 191 6.00 2.78 -11.23
N SER A 192 6.43 3.92 -10.71
CA SER A 192 6.77 5.10 -11.49
C SER A 192 8.07 5.70 -10.95
N GLN A 193 8.95 6.12 -11.84
CA GLN A 193 10.19 6.82 -11.51
C GLN A 193 10.25 8.11 -12.32
N GLY A 194 10.41 9.23 -11.61
CA GLY A 194 10.20 10.55 -12.19
C GLY A 194 8.72 10.88 -12.34
N TYR A 195 8.43 12.05 -12.90
CA TYR A 195 7.08 12.47 -13.17
C TYR A 195 6.69 12.18 -14.63
N THR A 196 5.53 11.59 -14.80
CA THR A 196 4.83 11.48 -16.08
C THR A 196 3.50 12.21 -15.99
N ILE A 197 3.13 12.90 -17.06
CA ILE A 197 1.85 13.63 -17.12
C ILE A 197 0.70 12.66 -16.83
N GLY A 198 -0.21 13.07 -15.92
CA GLY A 198 -1.35 12.25 -15.53
C GLY A 198 -1.01 11.14 -14.54
N LEU A 199 0.05 11.28 -13.75
CA LEU A 199 0.44 10.28 -12.74
C LEU A 199 -0.71 9.95 -11.77
N GLY A 200 -1.46 10.96 -11.29
CA GLY A 200 -2.62 10.74 -10.42
C GLY A 200 -3.69 9.87 -11.07
N GLU A 201 -4.01 10.13 -12.33
CA GLU A 201 -4.97 9.33 -13.10
C GLU A 201 -4.47 7.90 -13.36
N GLN A 202 -3.16 7.72 -13.58
CA GLN A 202 -2.56 6.40 -13.73
C GLN A 202 -2.67 5.59 -12.44
N LEU A 203 -2.40 6.21 -11.29
CA LEU A 203 -2.59 5.58 -9.98
C LEU A 203 -4.05 5.17 -9.78
N MET A 204 -5.01 6.06 -10.04
CA MET A 204 -6.44 5.76 -9.91
C MET A 204 -6.91 4.67 -10.86
N LYS A 205 -6.39 4.64 -12.08
CA LYS A 205 -6.70 3.57 -13.05
C LYS A 205 -6.26 2.20 -12.56
N VAL A 206 -5.13 2.12 -11.87
CA VAL A 206 -4.69 0.87 -11.23
C VAL A 206 -5.58 0.56 -10.02
N ILE A 207 -5.81 1.53 -9.16
CA ILE A 207 -6.64 1.39 -7.96
C ILE A 207 -8.04 0.86 -8.27
N HIS A 208 -8.68 1.34 -9.34
CA HIS A 208 -10.02 0.89 -9.74
C HIS A 208 -10.07 -0.57 -10.21
N LYS A 209 -8.92 -1.19 -10.46
CA LYS A 209 -8.82 -2.62 -10.81
C LYS A 209 -8.55 -3.52 -9.61
N LEU A 210 -8.17 -2.93 -8.48
CA LEU A 210 -7.86 -3.63 -7.23
C LEU A 210 -9.12 -3.86 -6.40
#